data_3141719ab808a74a1ce08bee2db04706
#
_entry.id   3141719ab808a74a1ce08bee2db04706
#
_cell.length_a   1.000
_cell.length_b   1.000
_cell.length_c   1.000
_cell.angle_alpha   90.00
_cell.angle_beta   90.00
_cell.angle_gamma   90.00
#
_symmetry.space_group_name_H-M   'P 1'
#
loop_
_entity.id
_entity.type
_entity.pdbx_description
1 polymer ?
#
loop_
_entity_poly.entity_id
_entity_poly.type
_entity_poly.pdbx_seq_one_letter_code
_entity_poly.pdbx_strand_id
1 'polypeptide(L)'
;GLGPWRAFLERRHKAENTEPLHIALVGKYDLQDAYKSIREALSQAGTYNDRKVSVDFVNSEKLTEENVAEALKGMAGVLIGPGFGERGISGKFVAIKYARTHDIPTFGICLGMQCIAIEFARNVLGYTDADSREMNEKTPHNVIDIMEEQKSITNMGGTMRLGAYECILQKGSKAYEAYGTEHIQERHRHRYEFNNQYKAEYEAAGMKCVGINPESDLVEIVEIPKLKWFVGTQFHPEYSSTVLNPHPLFVAFIKASVESFEEKEKAKK
;
A
#
# COMPACT_ATOMS: atom_id res chain seq x y z
N GLY A 1 3.35 21.74 24.89
CA GLY A 1 4.50 22.64 24.82
C GLY A 1 5.03 22.81 23.41
N LEU A 2 5.81 23.87 23.18
CA LEU A 2 6.38 24.16 21.86
C LEU A 2 7.60 23.28 21.50
N GLY A 3 8.11 22.48 22.46
CA GLY A 3 9.29 21.64 22.24
C GLY A 3 9.19 20.64 21.11
N PRO A 4 8.14 19.79 21.05
CA PRO A 4 7.98 18.83 19.95
C PRO A 4 7.83 19.50 18.59
N TRP A 5 7.15 20.64 18.53
CA TRP A 5 7.00 21.41 17.31
C TRP A 5 8.34 21.98 16.80
N ARG A 6 9.16 22.53 17.71
CA ARG A 6 10.49 23.02 17.37
C ARG A 6 11.38 21.90 16.85
N ALA A 7 11.38 20.76 17.54
CA ALA A 7 12.14 19.59 17.12
C ALA A 7 11.74 19.14 15.72
N PHE A 8 10.45 19.13 15.43
CA PHE A 8 9.94 18.83 14.09
C PHE A 8 10.44 19.83 13.04
N LEU A 9 10.35 21.14 13.33
CA LEU A 9 10.80 22.18 12.39
C LEU A 9 12.29 22.07 12.07
N GLU A 10 13.13 21.79 13.09
CA GLU A 10 14.55 21.59 12.90
C GLU A 10 14.82 20.35 12.03
N ARG A 11 14.11 19.27 12.28
CA ARG A 11 14.23 18.04 11.52
C ARG A 11 13.80 18.22 10.07
N ARG A 12 12.69 18.93 9.86
CA ARG A 12 12.19 19.28 8.53
C ARG A 12 13.21 20.11 7.76
N HIS A 13 13.81 21.11 8.42
CA HIS A 13 14.83 21.96 7.80
C HIS A 13 16.02 21.13 7.31
N LYS A 14 16.51 20.21 8.13
CA LYS A 14 17.58 19.28 7.73
C LYS A 14 17.17 18.41 6.54
N ALA A 15 15.96 17.84 6.60
CA ALA A 15 15.46 16.98 5.55
C ALA A 15 15.35 17.71 4.20
N GLU A 16 14.85 18.94 4.18
CA GLU A 16 14.70 19.76 2.98
C GLU A 16 16.03 20.08 2.28
N ASN A 17 17.14 20.00 2.98
CA ASN A 17 18.47 20.24 2.43
C ASN A 17 19.12 18.96 1.84
N THR A 18 18.44 17.83 1.85
CA THR A 18 18.91 16.60 1.24
C THR A 18 18.46 16.48 -0.22
N GLU A 19 19.14 15.63 -0.97
CA GLU A 19 18.69 15.27 -2.32
C GLU A 19 17.30 14.61 -2.23
N PRO A 20 16.35 15.02 -3.08
CA PRO A 20 15.00 14.44 -3.05
C PRO A 20 15.00 12.93 -3.29
N LEU A 21 14.30 12.22 -2.42
CA LEU A 21 13.98 10.81 -2.62
C LEU A 21 12.68 10.73 -3.42
N HIS A 22 12.71 10.15 -4.60
CA HIS A 22 11.55 10.07 -5.48
C HIS A 22 10.69 8.86 -5.17
N ILE A 23 9.42 9.09 -4.87
CA ILE A 23 8.40 8.05 -4.64
C ILE A 23 7.33 8.18 -5.72
N ALA A 24 7.10 7.10 -6.45
CA ALA A 24 6.03 7.05 -7.43
C ALA A 24 4.68 6.88 -6.73
N LEU A 25 3.74 7.78 -6.98
CA LEU A 25 2.35 7.63 -6.60
C LEU A 25 1.56 7.20 -7.84
N VAL A 26 1.22 5.92 -7.89
CA VAL A 26 0.51 5.32 -9.03
C VAL A 26 -0.99 5.44 -8.80
N GLY A 27 -1.67 6.19 -9.65
CA GLY A 27 -3.09 6.44 -9.53
C GLY A 27 -3.72 6.87 -10.84
N LYS A 28 -5.04 7.10 -10.84
CA LYS A 28 -5.76 7.46 -12.07
C LYS A 28 -5.92 8.95 -12.32
N TYR A 29 -5.85 9.78 -11.30
CA TYR A 29 -6.06 11.23 -11.43
C TYR A 29 -4.94 12.02 -10.76
N ASP A 30 -4.42 13.01 -11.44
CA ASP A 30 -3.51 13.99 -10.85
C ASP A 30 -4.28 15.28 -10.55
N LEU A 31 -5.29 15.18 -9.72
CA LEU A 31 -5.96 16.35 -9.17
C LEU A 31 -5.23 16.77 -7.89
N GLN A 32 -5.05 18.09 -7.69
CA GLN A 32 -4.32 18.59 -6.52
C GLN A 32 -4.89 18.10 -5.19
N ASP A 33 -6.21 17.92 -5.12
CA ASP A 33 -6.88 17.43 -3.93
C ASP A 33 -6.94 15.90 -3.83
N ALA A 34 -6.74 15.20 -4.96
CA ALA A 34 -6.65 13.77 -4.95
C ALA A 34 -5.34 13.34 -4.29
N TYR A 35 -5.42 12.38 -3.39
CA TYR A 35 -4.25 11.86 -2.68
C TYR A 35 -3.54 12.88 -1.77
N LYS A 36 -4.20 13.99 -1.42
CA LYS A 36 -3.61 15.02 -0.54
C LYS A 36 -3.08 14.44 0.77
N SER A 37 -3.91 13.64 1.46
CA SER A 37 -3.52 13.01 2.73
C SER A 37 -2.35 12.04 2.55
N ILE A 38 -2.29 11.35 1.42
CA ILE A 38 -1.18 10.44 1.09
C ILE A 38 0.10 11.24 0.86
N ARG A 39 0.03 12.31 0.08
CA ARG A 39 1.18 13.18 -0.17
C ARG A 39 1.72 13.79 1.12
N GLU A 40 0.82 14.25 1.99
CA GLU A 40 1.20 14.77 3.31
C GLU A 40 1.84 13.70 4.19
N ALA A 41 1.27 12.48 4.22
CA ALA A 41 1.82 11.37 5.00
C ALA A 41 3.23 10.97 4.51
N LEU A 42 3.45 10.94 3.20
CA LEU A 42 4.76 10.65 2.61
C LEU A 42 5.78 11.73 2.96
N SER A 43 5.39 13.01 2.89
CA SER A 43 6.25 14.13 3.25
C SER A 43 6.63 14.10 4.72
N GLN A 44 5.67 13.84 5.61
CA GLN A 44 5.89 13.69 7.05
C GLN A 44 6.87 12.55 7.35
N ALA A 45 6.66 11.40 6.71
CA ALA A 45 7.53 10.24 6.84
C ALA A 45 8.96 10.53 6.33
N GLY A 46 9.06 11.32 5.26
CA GLY A 46 10.34 11.80 4.75
C GLY A 46 11.10 12.60 5.81
N THR A 47 10.43 13.55 6.45
CA THR A 47 11.02 14.36 7.53
C THR A 47 11.56 13.49 8.66
N TYR A 48 10.80 12.48 9.08
CA TYR A 48 11.20 11.57 10.15
C TYR A 48 12.30 10.58 9.75
N ASN A 49 12.60 10.49 8.46
CA ASN A 49 13.74 9.73 7.93
C ASN A 49 14.88 10.66 7.49
N ASP A 50 14.81 11.93 7.87
CA ASP A 50 15.82 12.96 7.56
C ASP A 50 16.07 13.12 6.04
N ARG A 51 15.00 12.94 5.24
CA ARG A 51 15.07 13.03 3.79
C ARG A 51 13.91 13.84 3.25
N LYS A 52 14.19 14.65 2.23
CA LYS A 52 13.15 15.27 1.42
C LYS A 52 12.55 14.20 0.52
N VAL A 53 11.22 14.11 0.49
CA VAL A 53 10.49 13.20 -0.41
C VAL A 53 9.85 14.01 -1.52
N SER A 54 10.12 13.62 -2.77
CA SER A 54 9.41 14.09 -3.94
C SER A 54 8.39 13.03 -4.35
N VAL A 55 7.12 13.37 -4.30
CA VAL A 55 6.04 12.47 -4.72
C VAL A 55 5.77 12.73 -6.20
N ASP A 56 6.12 11.77 -7.04
CA ASP A 56 5.97 11.87 -8.48
C ASP A 56 4.73 11.09 -8.92
N PHE A 57 3.73 11.79 -9.43
CA PHE A 57 2.51 11.14 -9.88
C PHE A 57 2.76 10.34 -11.16
N VAL A 58 2.31 9.08 -11.17
CA VAL A 58 2.39 8.20 -12.34
C VAL A 58 0.97 7.79 -12.71
N ASN A 59 0.51 8.22 -13.87
CA ASN A 59 -0.83 7.93 -14.36
C ASN A 59 -0.95 6.45 -14.78
N SER A 60 -1.70 5.68 -14.00
CA SER A 60 -1.88 4.25 -14.24
C SER A 60 -2.57 3.94 -15.56
N GLU A 61 -3.38 4.86 -16.09
CA GLU A 61 -4.04 4.67 -17.39
C GLU A 61 -3.04 4.63 -18.56
N LYS A 62 -1.86 5.19 -18.36
CA LYS A 62 -0.79 5.26 -19.39
C LYS A 62 0.31 4.22 -19.22
N LEU A 63 0.30 3.46 -18.11
CA LEU A 63 1.31 2.44 -17.86
C LEU A 63 1.07 1.17 -18.67
N THR A 64 2.12 0.70 -19.31
CA THR A 64 2.17 -0.55 -20.07
C THR A 64 3.43 -1.34 -19.70
N GLU A 65 3.47 -2.60 -20.08
CA GLU A 65 4.67 -3.45 -19.92
C GLU A 65 5.90 -2.83 -20.63
N GLU A 66 5.68 -2.11 -21.72
CA GLU A 66 6.75 -1.51 -22.52
C GLU A 66 7.32 -0.24 -21.89
N ASN A 67 6.51 0.55 -21.19
CA ASN A 67 6.94 1.85 -20.67
C ASN A 67 7.17 1.90 -19.16
N VAL A 68 6.83 0.85 -18.42
CA VAL A 68 6.91 0.85 -16.94
C VAL A 68 8.33 1.05 -16.43
N ALA A 69 9.31 0.44 -17.06
CA ALA A 69 10.71 0.59 -16.66
C ALA A 69 11.15 2.04 -16.71
N GLU A 70 10.80 2.76 -17.77
CA GLU A 70 11.12 4.18 -17.91
C GLU A 70 10.29 5.05 -16.94
N ALA A 71 9.00 4.74 -16.79
CA ALA A 71 8.11 5.48 -15.91
C ALA A 71 8.54 5.41 -14.43
N LEU A 72 9.09 4.28 -14.01
CA LEU A 72 9.53 4.05 -12.63
C LEU A 72 11.04 4.24 -12.43
N LYS A 73 11.76 4.67 -13.45
CA LYS A 73 13.20 4.90 -13.36
C LYS A 73 13.52 5.95 -12.29
N GLY A 74 14.47 5.63 -11.43
CA GLY A 74 14.88 6.53 -10.34
C GLY A 74 13.95 6.59 -9.16
N MET A 75 12.85 5.85 -9.18
CA MET A 75 11.92 5.78 -8.04
C MET A 75 12.48 4.87 -6.95
N ALA A 76 12.58 5.40 -5.74
CA ALA A 76 13.06 4.66 -4.58
C ALA A 76 11.99 3.79 -3.95
N GLY A 77 10.74 4.14 -4.17
CA GLY A 77 9.57 3.39 -3.69
C GLY A 77 8.36 3.65 -4.59
N VAL A 78 7.38 2.76 -4.48
CA VAL A 78 6.14 2.82 -5.27
C VAL A 78 4.95 2.70 -4.33
N LEU A 79 4.06 3.67 -4.38
CA LEU A 79 2.80 3.63 -3.65
C LEU A 79 1.66 3.44 -4.64
N ILE A 80 0.88 2.37 -4.45
CA ILE A 80 -0.31 2.09 -5.26
C ILE A 80 -1.50 2.68 -4.52
N GLY A 81 -2.07 3.72 -5.08
CA GLY A 81 -3.11 4.52 -4.44
C GLY A 81 -4.47 3.82 -4.35
N PRO A 82 -5.32 4.31 -3.45
CA PRO A 82 -6.71 3.88 -3.36
C PRO A 82 -7.52 4.40 -4.56
N GLY A 83 -8.73 3.90 -4.71
CA GLY A 83 -9.65 4.31 -5.74
C GLY A 83 -10.81 3.34 -5.85
N PHE A 84 -11.67 3.57 -6.84
CA PHE A 84 -12.82 2.72 -7.15
C PHE A 84 -12.92 2.52 -8.67
N GLY A 85 -13.51 1.39 -9.08
CA GLY A 85 -13.78 1.09 -10.47
C GLY A 85 -12.59 0.56 -11.26
N GLU A 86 -12.82 0.28 -12.50
CA GLU A 86 -11.89 -0.44 -13.38
C GLU A 86 -10.86 0.46 -14.08
N ARG A 87 -11.11 1.75 -14.13
CA ARG A 87 -10.30 2.68 -14.89
C ARG A 87 -8.87 2.76 -14.33
N GLY A 88 -7.88 2.51 -15.18
CA GLY A 88 -6.46 2.55 -14.80
C GLY A 88 -5.96 1.36 -13.99
N ILE A 89 -6.80 0.33 -13.78
CA ILE A 89 -6.42 -0.81 -12.92
C ILE A 89 -5.33 -1.68 -13.55
N SER A 90 -5.36 -1.86 -14.86
CA SER A 90 -4.33 -2.64 -15.57
C SER A 90 -2.94 -2.05 -15.40
N GLY A 91 -2.82 -0.72 -15.40
CA GLY A 91 -1.56 -0.03 -15.15
C GLY A 91 -1.07 -0.22 -13.72
N LYS A 92 -1.98 -0.34 -12.75
CA LYS A 92 -1.61 -0.67 -11.36
C LYS A 92 -0.99 -2.06 -11.28
N PHE A 93 -1.55 -3.05 -11.98
CA PHE A 93 -0.97 -4.39 -12.04
C PHE A 93 0.42 -4.39 -12.69
N VAL A 94 0.59 -3.61 -13.74
CA VAL A 94 1.89 -3.45 -14.39
C VAL A 94 2.94 -2.88 -13.42
N ALA A 95 2.59 -1.81 -12.71
CA ALA A 95 3.48 -1.20 -11.72
C ALA A 95 3.84 -2.16 -10.58
N ILE A 96 2.85 -2.90 -10.07
CA ILE A 96 3.03 -3.87 -8.97
C ILE A 96 3.97 -5.00 -9.42
N LYS A 97 3.74 -5.57 -10.58
CA LYS A 97 4.59 -6.64 -11.13
C LYS A 97 6.03 -6.18 -11.29
N TYR A 98 6.21 -4.99 -11.86
CA TYR A 98 7.55 -4.42 -12.03
C TYR A 98 8.25 -4.22 -10.68
N ALA A 99 7.57 -3.59 -9.72
CA ALA A 99 8.13 -3.35 -8.40
C ALA A 99 8.43 -4.65 -7.65
N ARG A 100 7.53 -5.65 -7.73
CA ARG A 100 7.73 -6.95 -7.08
C ARG A 100 8.92 -7.71 -7.65
N THR A 101 9.06 -7.75 -8.96
CA THR A 101 10.14 -8.48 -9.63
C THR A 101 11.49 -7.78 -9.58
N HIS A 102 11.52 -6.48 -9.26
CA HIS A 102 12.74 -5.68 -9.10
C HIS A 102 13.05 -5.31 -7.65
N ASP A 103 12.30 -5.85 -6.71
CA ASP A 103 12.45 -5.58 -5.27
C ASP A 103 12.49 -4.08 -4.93
N ILE A 104 11.55 -3.33 -5.52
CA ILE A 104 11.37 -1.93 -5.18
C ILE A 104 10.36 -1.86 -4.02
N PRO A 105 10.67 -1.17 -2.91
CA PRO A 105 9.72 -1.00 -1.81
C PRO A 105 8.37 -0.49 -2.30
N THR A 106 7.31 -1.18 -1.91
CA THR A 106 5.95 -0.95 -2.42
C THR A 106 4.95 -0.91 -1.28
N PHE A 107 4.04 0.06 -1.34
CA PHE A 107 2.96 0.22 -0.38
C PHE A 107 1.63 0.36 -1.13
N GLY A 108 0.70 -0.57 -0.91
CA GLY A 108 -0.63 -0.54 -1.53
C GLY A 108 -1.70 -0.20 -0.51
N ILE A 109 -2.54 0.79 -0.81
CA ILE A 109 -3.59 1.27 0.11
C ILE A 109 -4.97 0.98 -0.49
N CYS A 110 -5.81 0.30 0.26
CA CYS A 110 -7.20 -0.05 -0.06
C CYS A 110 -7.28 -0.80 -1.40
N LEU A 111 -7.74 -0.17 -2.49
CA LEU A 111 -7.69 -0.79 -3.81
C LEU A 111 -6.27 -1.22 -4.19
N GLY A 112 -5.26 -0.50 -3.73
CA GLY A 112 -3.85 -0.85 -3.94
C GLY A 112 -3.48 -2.21 -3.35
N MET A 113 -3.93 -2.52 -2.15
CA MET A 113 -3.77 -3.85 -1.56
C MET A 113 -4.49 -4.91 -2.39
N GLN A 114 -5.70 -4.64 -2.82
CA GLN A 114 -6.47 -5.57 -3.64
C GLN A 114 -5.76 -5.86 -4.97
N CYS A 115 -5.20 -4.83 -5.60
CA CYS A 115 -4.39 -5.00 -6.80
C CYS A 115 -3.13 -5.83 -6.57
N ILE A 116 -2.47 -5.64 -5.43
CA ILE A 116 -1.31 -6.46 -5.02
C ILE A 116 -1.72 -7.93 -4.92
N ALA A 117 -2.85 -8.22 -4.28
CA ALA A 117 -3.35 -9.60 -4.14
C ALA A 117 -3.71 -10.21 -5.51
N ILE A 118 -4.35 -9.45 -6.38
CA ILE A 118 -4.73 -9.93 -7.72
C ILE A 118 -3.50 -10.20 -8.59
N GLU A 119 -2.53 -9.29 -8.61
CA GLU A 119 -1.28 -9.49 -9.38
C GLU A 119 -0.54 -10.73 -8.92
N PHE A 120 -0.44 -10.93 -7.61
CA PHE A 120 0.21 -12.10 -7.03
C PHE A 120 -0.51 -13.39 -7.43
N ALA A 121 -1.83 -13.41 -7.38
CA ALA A 121 -2.62 -14.57 -7.80
C ALA A 121 -2.39 -14.90 -9.28
N ARG A 122 -2.37 -13.89 -10.13
CA ARG A 122 -2.16 -14.09 -11.59
C ARG A 122 -0.76 -14.59 -11.93
N ASN A 123 0.25 -13.98 -11.35
CA ASN A 123 1.65 -14.17 -11.77
C ASN A 123 2.46 -15.11 -10.88
N VAL A 124 2.02 -15.37 -9.66
CA VAL A 124 2.71 -16.28 -8.73
C VAL A 124 1.89 -17.54 -8.47
N LEU A 125 0.60 -17.42 -8.20
CA LEU A 125 -0.27 -18.58 -7.99
C LEU A 125 -0.69 -19.25 -9.30
N GLY A 126 -0.56 -18.55 -10.44
CA GLY A 126 -0.91 -19.10 -11.75
C GLY A 126 -2.40 -18.98 -12.11
N TYR A 127 -3.18 -18.24 -11.35
CA TYR A 127 -4.58 -17.97 -11.66
C TYR A 127 -4.70 -16.76 -12.59
N THR A 128 -4.44 -16.98 -13.88
CA THR A 128 -4.37 -15.91 -14.88
C THR A 128 -5.65 -15.09 -15.02
N ASP A 129 -6.77 -15.65 -14.58
CA ASP A 129 -8.10 -15.04 -14.59
C ASP A 129 -8.53 -14.52 -13.21
N ALA A 130 -7.63 -14.51 -12.21
CA ALA A 130 -7.93 -13.99 -10.90
C ALA A 130 -8.33 -12.52 -10.97
N ASP A 131 -9.36 -12.15 -10.21
CA ASP A 131 -9.87 -10.78 -10.19
C ASP A 131 -10.65 -10.51 -8.92
N SER A 132 -11.07 -9.28 -8.77
CA SER A 132 -12.09 -8.86 -7.82
C SER A 132 -13.48 -9.03 -8.45
N ARG A 133 -14.45 -9.45 -7.67
CA ARG A 133 -15.85 -9.46 -8.12
C ARG A 133 -16.42 -8.08 -8.39
N GLU A 134 -15.79 -7.03 -7.85
CA GLU A 134 -16.12 -5.65 -8.23
C GLU A 134 -15.78 -5.39 -9.70
N MET A 135 -14.67 -5.93 -10.18
CA MET A 135 -14.17 -5.72 -11.55
C MET A 135 -14.74 -6.74 -12.52
N ASN A 136 -14.98 -7.95 -12.07
CA ASN A 136 -15.52 -9.04 -12.87
C ASN A 136 -16.35 -9.99 -12.00
N GLU A 137 -17.68 -9.83 -12.04
CA GLU A 137 -18.61 -10.67 -11.26
C GLU A 137 -18.51 -12.16 -11.56
N LYS A 138 -18.03 -12.49 -12.76
CA LYS A 138 -17.97 -13.88 -13.25
C LYS A 138 -16.59 -14.52 -13.12
N THR A 139 -15.64 -13.84 -12.46
CA THR A 139 -14.30 -14.42 -12.34
C THR A 139 -14.37 -15.78 -11.64
N PRO A 140 -13.70 -16.82 -12.18
CA PRO A 140 -13.64 -18.12 -11.53
C PRO A 140 -12.68 -18.12 -10.32
N HIS A 141 -11.80 -17.14 -10.21
CA HIS A 141 -10.86 -16.99 -9.10
C HIS A 141 -11.03 -15.61 -8.45
N ASN A 142 -12.07 -15.51 -7.64
CA ASN A 142 -12.47 -14.30 -6.93
C ASN A 142 -11.64 -14.08 -5.66
N VAL A 143 -10.37 -13.74 -5.84
CA VAL A 143 -9.45 -13.53 -4.71
C VAL A 143 -9.81 -12.31 -3.88
N ILE A 144 -10.57 -11.38 -4.45
CA ILE A 144 -11.22 -10.26 -3.77
C ILE A 144 -12.72 -10.40 -3.99
N ASP A 145 -13.48 -10.38 -2.91
CA ASP A 145 -14.93 -10.55 -2.98
C ASP A 145 -15.62 -9.69 -1.92
N ILE A 146 -16.93 -9.62 -1.99
CA ILE A 146 -17.74 -8.94 -1.00
C ILE A 146 -17.81 -9.78 0.28
N MET A 147 -17.92 -9.13 1.44
CA MET A 147 -18.10 -9.83 2.72
C MET A 147 -19.36 -10.70 2.72
N GLU A 148 -19.33 -11.86 3.36
CA GLU A 148 -20.49 -12.76 3.49
C GLU A 148 -21.72 -12.04 4.06
N GLU A 149 -21.52 -11.22 5.06
CA GLU A 149 -22.57 -10.39 5.68
C GLU A 149 -23.22 -9.43 4.68
N GLN A 150 -22.46 -8.94 3.69
CA GLN A 150 -22.96 -8.04 2.67
C GLN A 150 -23.64 -8.78 1.52
N LYS A 151 -23.32 -10.05 1.28
CA LYS A 151 -23.97 -10.89 0.25
C LYS A 151 -25.46 -11.11 0.54
N SER A 152 -25.86 -11.10 1.81
CA SER A 152 -27.24 -11.27 2.24
C SER A 152 -28.07 -9.98 2.11
N ILE A 153 -27.46 -8.84 1.85
CA ILE A 153 -28.14 -7.55 1.71
C ILE A 153 -28.44 -7.33 0.24
N THR A 154 -29.72 -7.43 -0.10
CA THR A 154 -30.22 -7.29 -1.48
C THR A 154 -30.32 -5.84 -1.96
N ASN A 155 -30.18 -4.87 -1.07
CA ASN A 155 -30.25 -3.45 -1.41
C ASN A 155 -28.88 -2.90 -1.81
N MET A 156 -28.83 -2.30 -2.98
CA MET A 156 -27.63 -1.76 -3.60
C MET A 156 -26.95 -0.60 -2.85
N GLY A 157 -27.57 -0.09 -1.79
CA GLY A 157 -26.91 0.80 -0.84
C GLY A 157 -25.96 0.11 0.11
N GLY A 158 -25.66 -1.16 -0.15
CA GLY A 158 -24.94 -2.10 0.70
C GLY A 158 -23.89 -1.48 1.57
N THR A 159 -23.86 -1.90 2.82
CA THR A 159 -23.02 -1.36 3.85
C THR A 159 -21.55 -1.39 3.47
N MET A 160 -21.04 -0.21 3.14
CA MET A 160 -19.62 0.01 3.06
C MET A 160 -19.06 -0.15 4.49
N ARG A 161 -17.94 -0.83 4.64
CA ARG A 161 -17.24 -0.90 5.91
C ARG A 161 -16.62 0.47 6.19
N LEU A 162 -17.20 1.17 7.16
CA LEU A 162 -16.83 2.54 7.50
C LEU A 162 -16.40 2.64 8.97
N GLY A 163 -15.39 3.48 9.23
CA GLY A 163 -14.95 3.78 10.60
C GLY A 163 -13.72 3.01 11.03
N ALA A 164 -13.43 3.08 12.32
CA ALA A 164 -12.25 2.44 12.91
C ALA A 164 -12.55 1.00 13.31
N TYR A 165 -11.69 0.09 12.89
CA TYR A 165 -11.78 -1.33 13.22
C TYR A 165 -10.48 -1.82 13.81
N GLU A 166 -10.58 -2.76 14.74
CA GLU A 166 -9.44 -3.40 15.37
C GLU A 166 -8.74 -4.35 14.37
N CYS A 167 -7.42 -4.39 14.46
CA CYS A 167 -6.59 -5.31 13.69
C CYS A 167 -5.51 -5.88 14.60
N ILE A 168 -5.31 -7.20 14.53
CA ILE A 168 -4.25 -7.88 15.26
C ILE A 168 -3.13 -8.19 14.30
N LEU A 169 -1.91 -7.79 14.66
CA LEU A 169 -0.71 -7.96 13.86
C LEU A 169 0.06 -9.21 14.25
N GLN A 170 0.55 -9.92 13.25
CA GLN A 170 1.40 -11.09 13.47
C GLN A 170 2.79 -10.64 13.93
N LYS A 171 3.23 -11.15 15.08
CA LYS A 171 4.58 -10.88 15.60
C LYS A 171 5.65 -11.36 14.59
N GLY A 172 6.69 -10.56 14.43
CA GLY A 172 7.74 -10.83 13.47
C GLY A 172 7.48 -10.30 12.06
N SER A 173 6.28 -9.78 11.79
CA SER A 173 5.97 -9.14 10.52
C SER A 173 6.57 -7.72 10.45
N LYS A 174 6.75 -7.21 9.24
CA LYS A 174 7.20 -5.83 9.05
C LYS A 174 6.19 -4.82 9.57
N ALA A 175 4.90 -5.14 9.42
CA ALA A 175 3.83 -4.31 9.97
C ALA A 175 3.92 -4.24 11.50
N TYR A 176 4.09 -5.38 12.16
CA TYR A 176 4.28 -5.43 13.62
C TYR A 176 5.47 -4.58 14.06
N GLU A 177 6.60 -4.72 13.40
CA GLU A 177 7.81 -3.95 13.73
C GLU A 177 7.60 -2.44 13.53
N ALA A 178 6.86 -2.06 12.49
CA ALA A 178 6.55 -0.66 12.23
C ALA A 178 5.69 -0.04 13.34
N TYR A 179 4.64 -0.75 13.75
CA TYR A 179 3.74 -0.25 14.81
C TYR A 179 4.31 -0.39 16.21
N GLY A 180 5.10 -1.43 16.47
CA GLY A 180 5.62 -1.74 17.80
C GLY A 180 4.58 -2.28 18.77
N THR A 181 3.41 -2.69 18.29
CA THR A 181 2.33 -3.26 19.10
C THR A 181 1.55 -4.28 18.29
N GLU A 182 0.92 -5.23 18.96
CA GLU A 182 0.12 -6.28 18.33
C GLU A 182 -1.29 -5.81 17.97
N HIS A 183 -1.86 -4.91 18.78
CA HIS A 183 -3.24 -4.42 18.62
C HIS A 183 -3.23 -3.00 18.07
N ILE A 184 -3.88 -2.81 16.93
CA ILE A 184 -4.03 -1.50 16.30
C ILE A 184 -5.50 -1.25 15.92
N GLN A 185 -5.83 0.00 15.70
CA GLN A 185 -7.11 0.42 15.14
C GLN A 185 -6.85 1.31 13.95
N GLU A 186 -7.54 1.04 12.85
CA GLU A 186 -7.38 1.80 11.61
C GLU A 186 -8.72 2.05 10.93
N ARG A 187 -8.78 3.10 10.13
CA ARG A 187 -9.99 3.51 9.43
C ARG A 187 -10.16 2.81 8.11
N HIS A 188 -11.37 2.30 7.87
CA HIS A 188 -11.77 1.57 6.68
C HIS A 188 -12.82 2.34 5.89
N ARG A 189 -12.75 2.19 4.56
CA ARG A 189 -13.79 2.66 3.63
C ARG A 189 -13.78 1.77 2.39
N HIS A 190 -14.42 0.59 2.49
CA HIS A 190 -14.45 -0.36 1.38
C HIS A 190 -15.59 -1.36 1.56
N ARG A 191 -15.96 -2.04 0.47
CA ARG A 191 -16.98 -3.11 0.45
C ARG A 191 -16.39 -4.47 0.18
N TYR A 192 -15.31 -4.51 -0.60
CA TYR A 192 -14.66 -5.73 -1.05
C TYR A 192 -13.47 -6.04 -0.17
N GLU A 193 -13.22 -7.35 0.03
CA GLU A 193 -12.24 -7.87 0.97
C GLU A 193 -11.42 -8.97 0.33
N PHE A 194 -10.24 -9.20 0.88
CA PHE A 194 -9.44 -10.38 0.58
C PHE A 194 -10.26 -11.64 0.88
N ASN A 195 -10.33 -12.57 -0.08
CA ASN A 195 -11.09 -13.81 0.07
C ASN A 195 -10.29 -14.86 0.84
N ASN A 196 -10.71 -15.16 2.06
CA ASN A 196 -10.03 -16.10 2.95
C ASN A 196 -9.93 -17.53 2.40
N GLN A 197 -10.73 -17.91 1.41
CA GLN A 197 -10.64 -19.21 0.76
C GLN A 197 -9.29 -19.44 0.10
N TYR A 198 -8.62 -18.37 -0.31
CA TYR A 198 -7.31 -18.40 -0.97
C TYR A 198 -6.14 -18.19 -0.02
N LYS A 199 -6.40 -17.83 1.24
CA LYS A 199 -5.37 -17.45 2.22
C LYS A 199 -4.22 -18.46 2.32
N ALA A 200 -4.53 -19.75 2.44
CA ALA A 200 -3.52 -20.80 2.56
C ALA A 200 -2.60 -20.87 1.34
N GLU A 201 -3.15 -20.68 0.13
CA GLU A 201 -2.37 -20.69 -1.12
C GLU A 201 -1.42 -19.47 -1.19
N TYR A 202 -1.90 -18.29 -0.81
CA TYR A 202 -1.07 -17.09 -0.74
C TYR A 202 0.10 -17.29 0.22
N GLU A 203 -0.19 -17.78 1.43
CA GLU A 203 0.83 -17.97 2.45
C GLU A 203 1.86 -19.02 2.06
N ALA A 204 1.43 -20.10 1.43
CA ALA A 204 2.34 -21.13 0.92
C ALA A 204 3.27 -20.59 -0.17
N ALA A 205 2.80 -19.63 -0.97
CA ALA A 205 3.56 -19.06 -2.07
C ALA A 205 4.41 -17.84 -1.66
N GLY A 206 4.32 -17.37 -0.41
CA GLY A 206 5.20 -16.32 0.10
C GLY A 206 4.56 -14.97 0.37
N MET A 207 3.23 -14.82 0.18
CA MET A 207 2.51 -13.62 0.65
C MET A 207 1.80 -13.96 1.94
N LYS A 208 2.18 -13.29 3.03
CA LYS A 208 1.63 -13.53 4.36
C LYS A 208 0.50 -12.56 4.69
N CYS A 209 -0.54 -13.06 5.35
CA CYS A 209 -1.65 -12.28 5.88
C CYS A 209 -1.34 -11.94 7.33
N VAL A 210 -0.79 -10.74 7.55
CA VAL A 210 -0.17 -10.38 8.83
C VAL A 210 -1.01 -9.46 9.70
N GLY A 211 -2.12 -8.96 9.19
CA GLY A 211 -3.08 -8.16 9.95
C GLY A 211 -4.49 -8.73 9.76
N ILE A 212 -5.15 -9.07 10.87
CA ILE A 212 -6.46 -9.75 10.85
C ILE A 212 -7.41 -9.01 11.79
N ASN A 213 -8.64 -8.76 11.30
CA ASN A 213 -9.71 -8.28 12.19
C ASN A 213 -10.18 -9.43 13.08
N PRO A 214 -10.14 -9.29 14.42
CA PRO A 214 -10.45 -10.41 15.34
C PRO A 214 -11.92 -10.83 15.34
N GLU A 215 -12.84 -9.94 14.98
CA GLU A 215 -14.28 -10.25 14.98
C GLU A 215 -14.74 -10.95 13.72
N SER A 216 -14.24 -10.52 12.55
CA SER A 216 -14.67 -11.01 11.24
C SER A 216 -13.70 -11.98 10.58
N ASP A 217 -12.49 -12.13 11.11
CA ASP A 217 -11.38 -12.90 10.52
C ASP A 217 -10.95 -12.36 9.14
N LEU A 218 -11.29 -11.11 8.82
CA LEU A 218 -10.90 -10.49 7.56
C LEU A 218 -9.43 -10.08 7.55
N VAL A 219 -8.79 -10.31 6.41
CA VAL A 219 -7.40 -9.92 6.20
C VAL A 219 -7.32 -8.42 5.92
N GLU A 220 -6.60 -7.71 6.77
CA GLU A 220 -6.42 -6.26 6.72
C GLU A 220 -5.06 -5.84 6.16
N ILE A 221 -4.05 -6.69 6.32
CA ILE A 221 -2.68 -6.41 5.86
C ILE A 221 -2.08 -7.67 5.24
N VAL A 222 -1.50 -7.50 4.06
CA VAL A 222 -0.68 -8.54 3.41
C VAL A 222 0.75 -8.02 3.23
N GLU A 223 1.72 -8.93 3.26
CA GLU A 223 3.11 -8.59 2.97
C GLU A 223 3.86 -9.75 2.30
N ILE A 224 4.89 -9.41 1.54
CA ILE A 224 5.82 -10.39 0.98
C ILE A 224 7.13 -10.28 1.78
N PRO A 225 7.35 -11.14 2.80
CA PRO A 225 8.45 -10.96 3.75
C PRO A 225 9.85 -10.99 3.12
N LYS A 226 10.04 -11.75 2.04
CA LYS A 226 11.35 -11.87 1.41
C LYS A 226 11.79 -10.61 0.65
N LEU A 227 10.86 -9.70 0.33
CA LEU A 227 11.18 -8.43 -0.30
C LEU A 227 11.51 -7.37 0.75
N LYS A 228 12.23 -6.34 0.37
CA LYS A 228 12.66 -5.26 1.28
C LYS A 228 11.51 -4.61 2.03
N TRP A 229 10.46 -4.24 1.30
CA TRP A 229 9.19 -3.76 1.82
C TRP A 229 8.13 -3.93 0.75
N PHE A 230 7.20 -4.83 0.97
CA PHE A 230 6.09 -5.04 0.03
C PHE A 230 4.85 -5.31 0.85
N VAL A 231 4.09 -4.24 1.15
CA VAL A 231 2.99 -4.26 2.13
C VAL A 231 1.75 -3.65 1.51
N GLY A 232 0.61 -4.31 1.70
CA GLY A 232 -0.70 -3.78 1.34
C GLY A 232 -1.60 -3.69 2.54
N THR A 233 -2.36 -2.60 2.67
CA THR A 233 -3.36 -2.42 3.71
C THR A 233 -4.74 -2.19 3.11
N GLN A 234 -5.77 -2.82 3.69
CA GLN A 234 -7.15 -2.60 3.29
C GLN A 234 -7.69 -1.28 3.83
N PHE A 235 -7.19 -0.86 4.97
CA PHE A 235 -7.53 0.42 5.59
C PHE A 235 -6.73 1.59 5.00
N HIS A 236 -7.07 2.80 5.45
CA HIS A 236 -6.47 4.05 5.00
C HIS A 236 -5.58 4.67 6.09
N PRO A 237 -4.29 4.30 6.16
CA PRO A 237 -3.39 4.84 7.20
C PRO A 237 -3.11 6.33 7.05
N GLU A 238 -3.27 6.88 5.85
CA GLU A 238 -3.06 8.30 5.60
C GLU A 238 -3.99 9.21 6.41
N TYR A 239 -5.17 8.71 6.82
CA TYR A 239 -6.13 9.52 7.59
C TYR A 239 -5.73 9.73 9.05
N SER A 240 -4.82 8.92 9.58
CA SER A 240 -4.33 9.05 10.95
C SER A 240 -2.91 9.58 11.05
N SER A 241 -2.28 9.90 9.93
CA SER A 241 -0.94 10.49 9.93
C SER A 241 -1.00 11.99 10.21
N THR A 242 -0.14 12.48 11.09
CA THR A 242 -0.01 13.91 11.41
C THR A 242 1.45 14.33 11.44
N VAL A 243 1.67 15.64 11.48
CA VAL A 243 3.01 16.22 11.51
C VAL A 243 3.82 15.74 12.70
N LEU A 244 3.22 15.71 13.90
CA LEU A 244 3.90 15.31 15.13
C LEU A 244 3.85 13.80 15.39
N ASN A 245 2.91 13.10 14.74
CA ASN A 245 2.76 11.65 14.84
C ASN A 245 2.56 11.06 13.44
N PRO A 246 3.63 10.98 12.63
CA PRO A 246 3.53 10.38 11.30
C PRO A 246 3.17 8.92 11.44
N HIS A 247 2.34 8.44 10.51
CA HIS A 247 1.88 7.05 10.59
C HIS A 247 3.05 6.07 10.43
N PRO A 248 3.18 5.08 11.32
CA PRO A 248 4.34 4.19 11.34
C PRO A 248 4.54 3.39 10.05
N LEU A 249 3.50 3.04 9.33
CA LEU A 249 3.64 2.32 8.05
C LEU A 249 4.26 3.22 6.97
N PHE A 250 3.92 4.50 6.93
CA PHE A 250 4.56 5.45 6.01
C PHE A 250 6.03 5.67 6.39
N VAL A 251 6.31 5.81 7.68
CA VAL A 251 7.70 5.96 8.18
C VAL A 251 8.54 4.75 7.77
N ALA A 252 8.04 3.54 7.98
CA ALA A 252 8.73 2.30 7.62
C ALA A 252 8.91 2.14 6.11
N PHE A 253 7.90 2.49 5.32
CA PHE A 253 7.97 2.47 3.86
C PHE A 253 9.08 3.41 3.35
N ILE A 254 9.11 4.64 3.83
CA ILE A 254 10.14 5.60 3.42
C ILE A 254 11.53 5.16 3.90
N LYS A 255 11.64 4.61 5.11
CA LYS A 255 12.91 4.05 5.61
C LYS A 255 13.43 2.97 4.66
N ALA A 256 12.58 2.03 4.27
CA ALA A 256 12.95 0.96 3.33
C ALA A 256 13.33 1.54 1.96
N SER A 257 12.64 2.57 1.51
CA SER A 257 12.93 3.25 0.24
C SER A 257 14.30 3.94 0.27
N VAL A 258 14.63 4.62 1.38
CA VAL A 258 15.94 5.24 1.59
C VAL A 258 17.04 4.20 1.53
N GLU A 259 16.89 3.11 2.29
CA GLU A 259 17.89 2.03 2.36
C GLU A 259 18.09 1.36 0.99
N SER A 260 17.01 1.10 0.27
CA SER A 260 17.05 0.52 -1.08
C SER A 260 17.78 1.45 -2.07
N PHE A 261 17.46 2.74 -2.02
CA PHE A 261 18.11 3.74 -2.87
C PHE A 261 19.60 3.83 -2.60
N GLU A 262 20.01 3.89 -1.33
CA GLU A 262 21.42 3.97 -0.93
C GLU A 262 22.20 2.73 -1.33
N GLU A 263 21.63 1.53 -1.22
CA GLU A 263 22.26 0.29 -1.70
C GLU A 263 22.54 0.34 -3.21
N LYS A 264 21.56 0.80 -4.00
CA LYS A 264 21.69 0.90 -5.46
C LYS A 264 22.74 1.95 -5.85
N GLU A 265 22.82 3.05 -5.14
CA GLU A 265 23.84 4.07 -5.37
C GLU A 265 25.24 3.56 -5.05
N LYS A 266 25.41 2.77 -3.98
CA LYS A 266 26.68 2.12 -3.65
C LYS A 266 27.12 1.11 -4.72
N ALA A 267 26.18 0.37 -5.29
CA ALA A 267 26.46 -0.63 -6.32
C ALA A 267 26.93 -0.01 -7.64
N LYS A 268 26.68 1.29 -7.87
CA LYS A 268 27.14 2.04 -9.06
C LYS A 268 28.57 2.56 -8.94
N LYS A 269 29.14 2.55 -7.73
CA LYS A 269 30.52 2.98 -7.43
C LYS A 269 31.46 1.79 -7.46
#